data_836617f5ffec39b1266871a3bbfc69c4
#
_entry.id   836617f5ffec39b1266871a3bbfc69c4
#
_cell.length_a   1.000
_cell.length_b   1.000
_cell.length_c   1.000
_cell.angle_alpha   90.00
_cell.angle_beta   90.00
_cell.angle_gamma   90.00
#
_symmetry.space_group_name_H-M   'P 1'
#
loop_
_entity.id
_entity.type
_entity.pdbx_description
1 polymer ?
#
loop_
_entity_poly.entity_id
_entity_poly.type
_entity_poly.pdbx_seq_one_letter_code
_entity_poly.pdbx_strand_id
1 'polypeptide(L)'
;MKKFLLLLLTSALLSQPCFAWSWGCWNCEERAVKKVLKSQVKYANRMDFDKFIKTYDSKYINSDGFNLDIYSNLVKDIWKTFDNIEYGIEIKSISIDGNKATVELIEKSFAEIEMTKVYEGELKSEANTVYYLEKINGKWKVVSDTVLDETTSMLYGTAKDLEIKLTVPNEIEANKEYCATLEFIPPKETLAIASISSDIVEYPQKPTEEVFRALPDDNILERLFTSNTKNANEYIVASIGLTKTAVCDLNLQLSLTGFGYTIKRVNVIHPQQDGGIDDKNK
;
A
#
# COMPACT_ATOMS: atom_id res chain seq x y z
N MET A 1 30.19 29.97 77.10
CA MET A 1 29.00 29.19 76.74
C MET A 1 28.64 29.48 75.29
N LYS A 2 29.39 28.96 74.38
CA LYS A 2 29.17 29.08 72.91
C LYS A 2 29.86 27.88 72.28
N LYS A 3 29.23 26.70 72.18
CA LYS A 3 29.69 25.52 71.45
C LYS A 3 28.72 24.36 71.59
N PHE A 4 27.45 24.51 71.25
CA PHE A 4 26.50 23.37 71.22
C PHE A 4 25.30 23.64 70.30
N LEU A 5 25.55 24.24 69.12
CA LEU A 5 24.48 24.44 68.13
C LEU A 5 24.97 24.26 66.71
N LEU A 6 25.75 23.21 66.44
CA LEU A 6 26.26 22.94 65.09
C LEU A 6 26.35 21.44 64.75
N LEU A 7 25.41 20.64 65.23
CA LEU A 7 25.46 19.17 65.01
C LEU A 7 24.10 18.53 64.73
N LEU A 8 23.12 19.30 64.18
CA LEU A 8 21.80 18.79 63.84
C LEU A 8 21.33 19.20 62.43
N LEU A 9 22.25 19.57 61.54
CA LEU A 9 21.91 19.98 60.14
C LEU A 9 22.58 19.14 59.05
N THR A 10 23.12 17.96 59.39
CA THR A 10 23.80 17.10 58.40
C THR A 10 23.15 15.75 58.14
N SER A 11 21.91 15.46 58.63
CA SER A 11 21.27 14.18 58.41
C SER A 11 20.01 14.21 57.50
N ALA A 12 19.72 15.35 56.83
CA ALA A 12 18.52 15.50 55.99
C ALA A 12 18.81 15.54 54.49
N LEU A 13 20.04 15.15 54.03
CA LEU A 13 20.44 15.24 52.60
C LEU A 13 20.74 13.91 51.93
N LEU A 14 20.32 12.76 52.49
CA LEU A 14 20.66 11.43 51.93
C LEU A 14 19.43 10.56 51.60
N SER A 15 18.29 11.14 51.27
CA SER A 15 17.18 10.38 50.68
C SER A 15 16.56 11.19 49.52
N GLN A 16 17.37 11.55 48.56
CA GLN A 16 16.83 11.85 47.23
C GLN A 16 16.60 10.46 46.58
N PRO A 17 15.34 10.09 46.25
CA PRO A 17 15.16 8.98 45.32
C PRO A 17 15.87 9.39 44.03
N CYS A 18 16.89 8.66 43.64
CA CYS A 18 17.40 8.69 42.28
C CYS A 18 16.25 8.26 41.38
N PHE A 19 15.39 9.20 40.99
CA PHE A 19 14.74 9.12 39.70
C PHE A 19 15.88 9.22 38.70
N ALA A 20 16.49 8.09 38.42
CA ALA A 20 17.15 7.88 37.13
C ALA A 20 16.05 8.06 36.07
N TRP A 21 15.81 9.29 35.68
CA TRP A 21 15.23 9.55 34.38
C TRP A 21 16.19 8.89 33.42
N SER A 22 15.83 7.67 33.05
CA SER A 22 16.31 7.08 31.83
C SER A 22 15.95 8.08 30.73
N TRP A 23 16.84 8.98 30.44
CA TRP A 23 16.89 9.67 29.17
C TRP A 23 17.24 8.57 28.14
N GLY A 24 16.37 7.56 28.07
CA GLY A 24 16.37 6.61 27.00
C GLY A 24 16.35 7.44 25.73
N CYS A 25 17.37 7.29 24.95
CA CYS A 25 17.67 8.02 23.75
C CYS A 25 16.48 7.83 22.76
N TRP A 26 15.43 8.66 22.92
CA TRP A 26 14.27 8.68 21.98
C TRP A 26 14.76 8.71 20.54
N ASN A 27 15.80 9.47 20.30
CA ASN A 27 16.49 9.55 19.03
C ASN A 27 17.21 8.22 18.64
N CYS A 28 17.46 7.29 19.58
CA CYS A 28 18.08 5.99 19.28
C CYS A 28 17.05 4.98 18.83
N GLU A 29 15.87 4.93 19.46
CA GLU A 29 14.80 4.01 19.06
C GLU A 29 14.22 4.39 17.70
N GLU A 30 13.95 5.67 17.48
CA GLU A 30 13.50 6.18 16.19
C GLU A 30 14.52 5.86 15.07
N ARG A 31 15.82 6.07 15.34
CA ARG A 31 16.88 5.69 14.40
C ARG A 31 16.91 4.19 14.14
N ALA A 32 16.64 3.36 15.16
CA ALA A 32 16.58 1.91 15.02
C ALA A 32 15.39 1.47 14.18
N VAL A 33 14.20 2.05 14.37
CA VAL A 33 13.02 1.83 13.53
C VAL A 33 13.29 2.25 12.08
N LYS A 34 13.78 3.48 11.86
CA LYS A 34 14.17 3.96 10.52
C LYS A 34 15.18 3.04 9.83
N LYS A 35 16.12 2.48 10.61
CA LYS A 35 17.13 1.55 10.08
C LYS A 35 16.50 0.23 9.58
N VAL A 36 15.50 -0.31 10.27
CA VAL A 36 14.79 -1.52 9.82
C VAL A 36 14.11 -1.25 8.48
N LEU A 37 13.30 -0.18 8.38
CA LEU A 37 12.57 0.17 7.15
C LEU A 37 13.52 0.45 5.97
N LYS A 38 14.59 1.23 6.19
CA LYS A 38 15.62 1.45 5.15
C LYS A 38 16.33 0.15 4.75
N SER A 39 16.47 -0.80 5.68
CA SER A 39 17.06 -2.10 5.38
C SER A 39 16.12 -2.96 4.55
N GLN A 40 14.80 -2.90 4.79
CA GLN A 40 13.81 -3.56 3.94
C GLN A 40 13.92 -3.10 2.50
N VAL A 41 13.87 -1.77 2.25
CA VAL A 41 14.03 -1.19 0.90
C VAL A 41 15.35 -1.64 0.27
N LYS A 42 16.44 -1.59 1.02
CA LYS A 42 17.75 -2.05 0.52
C LYS A 42 17.75 -3.53 0.12
N TYR A 43 17.10 -4.40 0.90
CA TYR A 43 17.02 -5.81 0.60
C TYR A 43 16.05 -6.10 -0.54
N ALA A 44 14.91 -5.39 -0.60
CA ALA A 44 13.97 -5.46 -1.71
C ALA A 44 14.64 -5.09 -3.03
N ASN A 45 15.36 -3.94 -3.11
CA ASN A 45 16.09 -3.50 -4.30
C ASN A 45 17.27 -4.40 -4.70
N ARG A 46 17.62 -5.38 -3.88
CA ARG A 46 18.64 -6.41 -4.18
C ARG A 46 18.02 -7.78 -4.38
N MET A 47 16.72 -7.88 -4.27
CA MET A 47 15.98 -9.14 -4.27
C MET A 47 16.55 -10.17 -3.27
N ASP A 48 17.13 -9.68 -2.15
CA ASP A 48 17.70 -10.50 -1.08
C ASP A 48 16.55 -10.94 -0.14
N PHE A 49 15.78 -11.93 -0.62
CA PHE A 49 14.57 -12.38 0.05
C PHE A 49 14.82 -12.82 1.49
N ASP A 50 15.91 -13.55 1.74
CA ASP A 50 16.22 -14.07 3.07
C ASP A 50 16.48 -12.96 4.09
N LYS A 51 17.06 -11.84 3.67
CA LYS A 51 17.27 -10.68 4.54
C LYS A 51 16.03 -9.82 4.63
N PHE A 52 15.29 -9.68 3.54
CA PHE A 52 14.04 -8.93 3.49
C PHE A 52 13.03 -9.51 4.47
N ILE A 53 12.72 -10.81 4.36
CA ILE A 53 11.70 -11.46 5.18
C ILE A 53 12.08 -11.51 6.67
N LYS A 54 13.38 -11.49 7.03
CA LYS A 54 13.83 -11.41 8.42
C LYS A 54 13.53 -10.09 9.11
N THR A 55 13.13 -9.05 8.39
CA THR A 55 12.67 -7.79 8.98
C THR A 55 11.24 -7.87 9.52
N TYR A 56 10.50 -8.88 9.11
CA TYR A 56 9.16 -9.20 9.60
C TYR A 56 9.21 -10.19 10.77
N ASP A 57 8.21 -10.16 11.62
CA ASP A 57 8.01 -11.19 12.63
C ASP A 57 7.35 -12.44 12.05
N SER A 58 7.59 -13.60 12.66
CA SER A 58 6.97 -14.85 12.23
C SER A 58 5.43 -14.88 12.40
N LYS A 59 4.89 -14.00 13.24
CA LYS A 59 3.45 -13.84 13.48
C LYS A 59 2.85 -12.68 12.70
N TYR A 60 3.59 -12.13 11.72
CA TYR A 60 3.09 -11.05 10.90
C TYR A 60 1.75 -11.41 10.25
N ILE A 61 0.83 -10.45 10.28
CA ILE A 61 -0.43 -10.46 9.55
C ILE A 61 -0.83 -9.02 9.23
N ASN A 62 -1.17 -8.73 7.97
CA ASN A 62 -1.61 -7.40 7.58
C ASN A 62 -3.14 -7.23 7.74
N SER A 63 -3.63 -6.02 7.48
CA SER A 63 -5.06 -5.70 7.58
C SER A 63 -5.95 -6.46 6.58
N ASP A 64 -5.38 -6.99 5.49
CA ASP A 64 -6.10 -7.85 4.53
C ASP A 64 -6.13 -9.33 4.95
N GLY A 65 -5.53 -9.67 6.10
CA GLY A 65 -5.45 -11.04 6.60
C GLY A 65 -4.32 -11.87 5.97
N PHE A 66 -3.39 -11.25 5.24
CA PHE A 66 -2.23 -11.95 4.68
C PHE A 66 -1.21 -12.18 5.79
N ASN A 67 -1.00 -13.44 6.12
CA ASN A 67 0.09 -13.86 7.01
C ASN A 67 1.45 -13.82 6.29
N LEU A 68 2.53 -14.08 7.04
CA LEU A 68 3.89 -14.03 6.50
C LEU A 68 4.11 -14.97 5.31
N ASP A 69 3.47 -16.13 5.28
CA ASP A 69 3.64 -17.11 4.20
C ASP A 69 2.97 -16.61 2.90
N ILE A 70 1.74 -16.09 3.00
CA ILE A 70 1.03 -15.47 1.87
C ILE A 70 1.83 -14.27 1.35
N TYR A 71 2.25 -13.37 2.25
CA TYR A 71 3.05 -12.20 1.88
C TYR A 71 4.39 -12.59 1.22
N SER A 72 5.05 -13.62 1.74
CA SER A 72 6.28 -14.15 1.17
C SER A 72 6.12 -14.66 -0.26
N ASN A 73 5.01 -15.35 -0.54
CA ASN A 73 4.71 -15.84 -1.88
C ASN A 73 4.38 -14.69 -2.83
N LEU A 74 3.59 -13.71 -2.38
CA LEU A 74 3.28 -12.50 -3.15
C LEU A 74 4.57 -11.75 -3.56
N VAL A 75 5.48 -11.52 -2.62
CA VAL A 75 6.78 -10.85 -2.91
C VAL A 75 7.61 -11.64 -3.93
N LYS A 76 7.68 -12.97 -3.79
CA LYS A 76 8.42 -13.81 -4.75
C LYS A 76 7.82 -13.77 -6.15
N ASP A 77 6.49 -13.76 -6.26
CA ASP A 77 5.81 -13.69 -7.55
C ASP A 77 6.03 -12.33 -8.22
N ILE A 78 5.99 -11.23 -7.44
CA ILE A 78 6.31 -9.89 -7.94
C ILE A 78 7.76 -9.84 -8.46
N TRP A 79 8.74 -10.31 -7.68
CA TRP A 79 10.15 -10.28 -8.07
C TRP A 79 10.48 -11.22 -9.23
N LYS A 80 9.71 -12.29 -9.41
CA LYS A 80 9.83 -13.16 -10.57
C LYS A 80 9.27 -12.50 -11.83
N THR A 81 8.23 -11.66 -11.68
CA THR A 81 7.58 -10.97 -12.79
C THR A 81 8.35 -9.71 -13.21
N PHE A 82 8.93 -8.99 -12.24
CA PHE A 82 9.62 -7.72 -12.43
C PHE A 82 11.01 -7.81 -11.81
N ASP A 83 11.98 -8.26 -12.58
CA ASP A 83 13.37 -8.47 -12.13
C ASP A 83 14.18 -7.16 -11.95
N ASN A 84 13.65 -6.05 -12.45
CA ASN A 84 14.22 -4.71 -12.38
C ASN A 84 13.40 -3.74 -11.50
N ILE A 85 12.46 -4.25 -10.68
CA ILE A 85 11.62 -3.38 -9.84
C ILE A 85 12.44 -2.65 -8.77
N GLU A 86 12.24 -1.35 -8.68
CA GLU A 86 12.84 -0.47 -7.68
C GLU A 86 11.81 -0.05 -6.64
N TYR A 87 12.22 -0.06 -5.37
CA TYR A 87 11.39 0.32 -4.24
C TYR A 87 11.96 1.54 -3.52
N GLY A 88 11.07 2.42 -3.07
CA GLY A 88 11.37 3.57 -2.24
C GLY A 88 10.36 3.75 -1.13
N ILE A 89 10.75 4.42 -0.03
CA ILE A 89 9.85 4.83 1.03
C ILE A 89 10.10 6.28 1.43
N GLU A 90 9.02 6.97 1.78
CA GLU A 90 9.05 8.29 2.40
C GLU A 90 8.35 8.20 3.76
N ILE A 91 9.12 8.28 4.87
CA ILE A 91 8.56 8.21 6.22
C ILE A 91 7.93 9.56 6.56
N LYS A 92 6.63 9.56 6.86
CA LYS A 92 5.85 10.75 7.24
C LYS A 92 5.90 10.99 8.74
N SER A 93 5.62 9.95 9.53
CA SER A 93 5.61 10.05 10.98
C SER A 93 6.12 8.76 11.62
N ILE A 94 6.66 8.87 12.84
CA ILE A 94 7.01 7.74 13.72
C ILE A 94 6.53 8.06 15.12
N SER A 95 5.72 7.18 15.68
CA SER A 95 5.31 7.19 17.07
C SER A 95 5.84 5.94 17.75
N ILE A 96 6.47 6.10 18.95
CA ILE A 96 7.04 4.98 19.71
C ILE A 96 6.47 5.00 21.11
N ASP A 97 5.95 3.87 21.53
CA ASP A 97 5.48 3.61 22.90
C ASP A 97 6.13 2.33 23.41
N GLY A 98 7.12 2.46 24.28
CA GLY A 98 7.88 1.36 24.86
C GLY A 98 8.55 0.48 23.80
N ASN A 99 8.03 -0.71 23.59
CA ASN A 99 8.51 -1.69 22.61
C ASN A 99 7.65 -1.77 21.35
N LYS A 100 6.73 -0.84 21.15
CA LYS A 100 5.87 -0.72 19.97
C LYS A 100 6.17 0.56 19.22
N ALA A 101 6.07 0.50 17.90
CA ALA A 101 6.18 1.67 17.04
C ALA A 101 5.13 1.61 15.94
N THR A 102 4.54 2.78 15.66
CA THR A 102 3.65 3.00 14.51
C THR A 102 4.35 3.97 13.56
N VAL A 103 4.42 3.61 12.29
CA VAL A 103 5.08 4.41 11.27
C VAL A 103 4.15 4.63 10.10
N GLU A 104 3.83 5.90 9.81
CA GLU A 104 3.15 6.28 8.58
C GLU A 104 4.19 6.57 7.51
N LEU A 105 4.02 6.02 6.34
CA LEU A 105 4.94 6.18 5.22
C LEU A 105 4.24 6.09 3.86
N ILE A 106 4.90 6.63 2.84
CA ILE A 106 4.54 6.38 1.44
C ILE A 106 5.52 5.35 0.91
N GLU A 107 4.99 4.27 0.35
CA GLU A 107 5.73 3.29 -0.42
C GLU A 107 5.61 3.62 -1.90
N LYS A 108 6.72 3.48 -2.63
CA LYS A 108 6.75 3.68 -4.08
C LYS A 108 7.46 2.51 -4.73
N SER A 109 6.94 2.06 -5.87
CA SER A 109 7.68 1.13 -6.71
C SER A 109 7.59 1.53 -8.19
N PHE A 110 8.65 1.20 -8.91
CA PHE A 110 8.79 1.46 -10.33
C PHE A 110 9.47 0.27 -11.00
N ALA A 111 8.99 -0.10 -12.19
CA ALA A 111 9.69 -1.04 -13.07
C ALA A 111 9.48 -0.66 -14.53
N GLU A 112 10.52 -0.82 -15.33
CA GLU A 112 10.39 -0.84 -16.79
C GLU A 112 10.01 -2.26 -17.22
N ILE A 113 9.10 -2.37 -18.21
CA ILE A 113 8.56 -3.65 -18.63
C ILE A 113 8.77 -3.80 -20.13
N GLU A 114 9.46 -4.84 -20.54
CA GLU A 114 9.57 -5.25 -21.94
C GLU A 114 8.60 -6.42 -22.19
N MET A 115 7.41 -6.14 -22.74
CA MET A 115 6.48 -7.20 -23.09
C MET A 115 6.86 -7.88 -24.40
N THR A 116 7.29 -7.09 -25.39
CA THR A 116 7.82 -7.54 -26.69
C THR A 116 8.79 -6.47 -27.20
N LYS A 117 9.50 -6.75 -28.32
CA LYS A 117 10.30 -5.71 -29.01
C LYS A 117 9.49 -4.49 -29.49
N VAL A 118 8.15 -4.55 -29.41
CA VAL A 118 7.24 -3.52 -29.92
C VAL A 118 6.60 -2.72 -28.81
N TYR A 119 6.41 -3.31 -27.63
CA TYR A 119 5.73 -2.67 -26.51
C TYR A 119 6.63 -2.63 -25.29
N GLU A 120 7.15 -1.45 -25.05
CA GLU A 120 7.75 -1.08 -23.76
C GLU A 120 6.66 -0.58 -22.83
N GLY A 121 6.75 -0.94 -21.59
CA GLY A 121 5.81 -0.56 -20.56
C GLY A 121 6.50 -0.02 -19.31
N GLU A 122 5.71 0.49 -18.40
CA GLU A 122 6.16 0.89 -17.06
C GLU A 122 5.11 0.50 -16.02
N LEU A 123 5.61 0.08 -14.86
CA LEU A 123 4.83 -0.08 -13.65
C LEU A 123 5.19 1.06 -12.70
N LYS A 124 4.17 1.72 -12.17
CA LYS A 124 4.28 2.71 -11.10
C LYS A 124 3.27 2.38 -10.02
N SER A 125 3.72 2.33 -8.78
CA SER A 125 2.83 2.16 -7.63
C SER A 125 3.20 3.14 -6.54
N GLU A 126 2.17 3.70 -5.91
CA GLU A 126 2.29 4.52 -4.71
C GLU A 126 1.21 4.12 -3.73
N ALA A 127 1.59 3.88 -2.47
CA ALA A 127 0.69 3.52 -1.40
C ALA A 127 1.01 4.30 -0.12
N ASN A 128 -0.03 4.81 0.55
CA ASN A 128 0.07 5.31 1.92
C ASN A 128 -0.20 4.15 2.87
N THR A 129 0.79 3.84 3.69
CA THR A 129 0.75 2.65 4.54
C THR A 129 1.12 3.00 5.98
N VAL A 130 0.47 2.34 6.93
CA VAL A 130 0.83 2.36 8.34
C VAL A 130 1.48 1.04 8.72
N TYR A 131 2.74 1.09 9.14
CA TYR A 131 3.48 -0.06 9.64
C TYR A 131 3.43 -0.10 11.16
N TYR A 132 3.18 -1.29 11.70
CA TYR A 132 3.24 -1.58 13.12
C TYR A 132 4.47 -2.45 13.39
N LEU A 133 5.36 -1.97 14.25
CA LEU A 133 6.58 -2.68 14.62
C LEU A 133 6.59 -2.98 16.12
N GLU A 134 7.20 -4.11 16.45
CA GLU A 134 7.47 -4.47 17.84
C GLU A 134 8.97 -4.79 18.03
N LYS A 135 9.48 -4.46 19.23
CA LYS A 135 10.86 -4.77 19.63
C LYS A 135 10.93 -6.16 20.25
N ILE A 136 11.28 -7.16 19.45
CA ILE A 136 11.32 -8.57 19.82
C ILE A 136 12.78 -9.00 20.00
N ASN A 137 13.13 -9.50 21.18
CA ASN A 137 14.52 -9.88 21.53
C ASN A 137 15.54 -8.75 21.22
N GLY A 138 15.16 -7.50 21.53
CA GLY A 138 16.01 -6.32 21.32
C GLY A 138 16.10 -5.82 19.88
N LYS A 139 15.35 -6.40 18.93
CA LYS A 139 15.31 -5.99 17.52
C LYS A 139 13.91 -5.59 17.10
N TRP A 140 13.80 -4.44 16.41
CA TRP A 140 12.55 -4.02 15.81
C TRP A 140 12.18 -4.92 14.62
N LYS A 141 10.92 -5.32 14.55
CA LYS A 141 10.35 -6.15 13.50
C LYS A 141 8.97 -5.64 13.12
N VAL A 142 8.63 -5.73 11.83
CA VAL A 142 7.27 -5.46 11.37
C VAL A 142 6.38 -6.62 11.77
N VAL A 143 5.30 -6.30 12.49
CA VAL A 143 4.31 -7.29 12.96
C VAL A 143 2.99 -7.19 12.21
N SER A 144 2.70 -6.02 11.63
CA SER A 144 1.50 -5.78 10.82
C SER A 144 1.69 -4.55 9.94
N ASP A 145 0.85 -4.39 8.94
CA ASP A 145 0.64 -3.15 8.21
C ASP A 145 -0.80 -2.97 7.77
N THR A 146 -1.13 -1.74 7.41
CA THR A 146 -2.44 -1.35 6.88
C THR A 146 -2.22 -0.39 5.72
N VAL A 147 -2.71 -0.73 4.54
CA VAL A 147 -2.70 0.16 3.38
C VAL A 147 -3.92 1.07 3.45
N LEU A 148 -3.68 2.38 3.59
CA LEU A 148 -4.73 3.41 3.69
C LEU A 148 -5.29 3.78 2.31
N ASP A 149 -4.42 3.93 1.34
CA ASP A 149 -4.75 4.07 -0.07
C ASP A 149 -3.61 3.54 -0.94
N GLU A 150 -3.94 3.13 -2.15
CA GLU A 150 -2.98 2.62 -3.13
C GLU A 150 -3.44 2.98 -4.53
N THR A 151 -2.48 3.40 -5.35
CA THR A 151 -2.66 3.54 -6.80
C THR A 151 -1.50 2.84 -7.49
N THR A 152 -1.82 1.89 -8.35
CA THR A 152 -0.85 1.17 -9.17
C THR A 152 -1.25 1.28 -10.63
N SER A 153 -0.33 1.64 -11.51
CA SER A 153 -0.53 1.65 -12.95
C SER A 153 0.50 0.79 -13.66
N MET A 154 0.05 0.10 -14.70
CA MET A 154 0.89 -0.65 -15.62
C MET A 154 0.48 -0.30 -17.05
N LEU A 155 1.30 0.49 -17.73
CA LEU A 155 0.96 1.12 -19.01
C LEU A 155 2.01 0.79 -20.07
N TYR A 156 1.56 0.53 -21.30
CA TYR A 156 2.39 0.12 -22.44
C TYR A 156 2.16 1.01 -23.65
N GLY A 157 3.22 1.16 -24.46
CA GLY A 157 3.18 1.94 -25.69
C GLY A 157 2.74 3.39 -25.45
N THR A 158 1.88 3.93 -26.30
CA THR A 158 1.39 5.32 -26.17
C THR A 158 0.54 5.59 -24.95
N ALA A 159 0.10 4.55 -24.21
CA ALA A 159 -0.62 4.74 -22.97
C ALA A 159 0.29 5.26 -21.83
N LYS A 160 1.60 5.06 -21.90
CA LYS A 160 2.57 5.59 -20.93
C LYS A 160 2.58 7.11 -20.85
N ASP A 161 2.24 7.77 -21.94
CA ASP A 161 2.28 9.22 -22.08
C ASP A 161 0.96 9.90 -21.64
N LEU A 162 -0.04 9.10 -21.22
CA LEU A 162 -1.33 9.59 -20.80
C LEU A 162 -1.39 9.92 -19.32
N GLU A 163 -2.03 11.04 -18.99
CA GLU A 163 -2.50 11.29 -17.65
C GLU A 163 -3.85 10.58 -17.47
N ILE A 164 -3.81 9.41 -16.78
CA ILE A 164 -4.98 8.59 -16.49
C ILE A 164 -5.39 8.83 -15.06
N LYS A 165 -6.62 9.30 -14.88
CA LYS A 165 -7.19 9.57 -13.57
C LYS A 165 -8.32 8.59 -13.27
N LEU A 166 -8.09 7.70 -12.32
CA LEU A 166 -9.11 6.83 -11.74
C LEU A 166 -9.50 7.39 -10.37
N THR A 167 -10.77 7.76 -10.22
CA THR A 167 -11.32 8.34 -8.99
C THR A 167 -12.30 7.37 -8.37
N VAL A 168 -12.06 7.00 -7.11
CA VAL A 168 -12.90 6.16 -6.25
C VAL A 168 -12.80 6.68 -4.82
N PRO A 169 -13.76 6.38 -3.92
CA PRO A 169 -13.59 6.66 -2.50
C PRO A 169 -12.45 5.81 -1.92
N ASN A 170 -11.65 6.38 -1.00
CA ASN A 170 -10.61 5.61 -0.30
C ASN A 170 -11.23 4.62 0.71
N GLU A 171 -12.41 4.98 1.25
CA GLU A 171 -13.13 4.16 2.22
C GLU A 171 -14.63 4.15 1.90
N ILE A 172 -15.29 3.04 2.12
CA ILE A 172 -16.74 2.85 1.94
C ILE A 172 -17.27 1.85 2.98
N GLU A 173 -18.46 2.09 3.50
CA GLU A 173 -19.13 1.07 4.31
C GLU A 173 -19.55 -0.13 3.46
N ALA A 174 -19.54 -1.33 4.06
CA ALA A 174 -20.02 -2.53 3.39
C ALA A 174 -21.47 -2.39 2.91
N ASN A 175 -21.75 -2.97 1.74
CA ASN A 175 -23.09 -2.94 1.10
C ASN A 175 -23.57 -1.52 0.77
N LYS A 176 -22.67 -0.59 0.43
CA LYS A 176 -23.00 0.76 -0.05
C LYS A 176 -22.61 0.93 -1.51
N GLU A 177 -23.40 1.71 -2.20
CA GLU A 177 -23.11 2.09 -3.58
C GLU A 177 -22.06 3.19 -3.64
N TYR A 178 -21.16 3.11 -4.62
CA TYR A 178 -20.18 4.14 -4.95
C TYR A 178 -19.91 4.17 -6.44
N CYS A 179 -19.42 5.30 -6.92
CA CYS A 179 -19.06 5.50 -8.32
C CYS A 179 -17.53 5.44 -8.49
N ALA A 180 -17.08 4.72 -9.49
CA ALA A 180 -15.72 4.80 -10.02
C ALA A 180 -15.74 5.59 -11.33
N THR A 181 -14.84 6.57 -11.45
CA THR A 181 -14.74 7.43 -12.63
C THR A 181 -13.34 7.33 -13.21
N LEU A 182 -13.25 6.95 -14.47
CA LEU A 182 -12.03 6.95 -15.27
C LEU A 182 -12.04 8.11 -16.24
N GLU A 183 -11.00 8.95 -16.20
CA GLU A 183 -10.83 10.10 -17.07
C GLU A 183 -9.45 10.08 -17.72
N PHE A 184 -9.36 10.21 -19.03
CA PHE A 184 -8.14 10.45 -19.77
C PHE A 184 -8.43 10.98 -21.18
N ILE A 185 -7.49 11.70 -21.77
CA ILE A 185 -7.63 12.28 -23.11
C ILE A 185 -6.80 11.41 -24.08
N PRO A 186 -7.46 10.62 -24.96
CA PRO A 186 -6.72 9.82 -25.95
C PRO A 186 -6.01 10.72 -26.97
N PRO A 187 -4.89 10.25 -27.57
CA PRO A 187 -4.23 10.97 -28.63
C PRO A 187 -5.16 11.17 -29.84
N LYS A 188 -4.93 12.22 -30.63
CA LYS A 188 -5.70 12.48 -31.85
C LYS A 188 -5.68 11.26 -32.79
N GLU A 189 -6.79 11.03 -33.48
CA GLU A 189 -6.95 9.92 -34.42
C GLU A 189 -6.80 8.53 -33.78
N THR A 190 -7.03 8.43 -32.48
CA THR A 190 -6.98 7.18 -31.71
C THR A 190 -8.38 6.81 -31.26
N LEU A 191 -8.78 5.57 -31.52
CA LEU A 191 -9.96 4.99 -30.88
C LEU A 191 -9.55 4.43 -29.53
N ALA A 192 -10.18 4.92 -28.46
CA ALA A 192 -9.97 4.46 -27.09
C ALA A 192 -11.14 3.57 -26.65
N ILE A 193 -10.80 2.44 -26.04
CA ILE A 193 -11.74 1.58 -25.32
C ILE A 193 -11.30 1.49 -23.87
N ALA A 194 -12.25 1.34 -22.97
CA ALA A 194 -11.96 1.20 -21.54
C ALA A 194 -12.95 0.25 -20.85
N SER A 195 -12.50 -0.31 -19.73
CA SER A 195 -13.29 -1.09 -18.79
C SER A 195 -13.00 -0.62 -17.38
N ILE A 196 -13.99 -0.69 -16.49
CA ILE A 196 -13.79 -0.55 -15.04
C ILE A 196 -14.38 -1.80 -14.40
N SER A 197 -13.62 -2.45 -13.52
CA SER A 197 -14.04 -3.63 -12.77
C SER A 197 -13.73 -3.47 -11.28
N SER A 198 -14.35 -4.30 -10.45
CA SER A 198 -14.09 -4.37 -9.00
C SER A 198 -13.74 -5.80 -8.62
N ASP A 199 -12.65 -5.95 -7.89
CA ASP A 199 -12.15 -7.23 -7.38
C ASP A 199 -11.90 -7.15 -5.88
N ILE A 200 -12.06 -8.28 -5.19
CA ILE A 200 -11.70 -8.41 -3.79
C ILE A 200 -10.17 -8.50 -3.68
N VAL A 201 -9.60 -7.85 -2.67
CA VAL A 201 -8.18 -8.01 -2.31
C VAL A 201 -7.97 -9.42 -1.77
N GLU A 202 -7.42 -10.31 -2.57
CA GLU A 202 -7.12 -11.70 -2.21
C GLU A 202 -5.81 -12.16 -2.85
N TYR A 203 -5.22 -13.24 -2.34
CA TYR A 203 -4.06 -13.87 -2.95
C TYR A 203 -4.23 -15.39 -3.00
N PRO A 204 -3.97 -16.06 -4.15
CA PRO A 204 -3.71 -15.42 -5.46
C PRO A 204 -4.95 -14.69 -5.99
N GLN A 205 -4.70 -13.56 -6.70
CA GLN A 205 -5.76 -12.78 -7.34
C GLN A 205 -6.43 -13.64 -8.43
N LYS A 206 -7.75 -13.66 -8.45
CA LYS A 206 -8.50 -14.34 -9.51
C LYS A 206 -8.59 -13.48 -10.78
N PRO A 207 -8.65 -14.12 -11.96
CA PRO A 207 -8.93 -13.39 -13.20
C PRO A 207 -10.28 -12.67 -13.13
N THR A 208 -10.29 -11.39 -13.51
CA THR A 208 -11.50 -10.56 -13.57
C THR A 208 -12.09 -10.60 -14.96
N GLU A 209 -13.41 -10.65 -15.03
CA GLU A 209 -14.12 -10.51 -16.29
C GLU A 209 -14.26 -9.00 -16.63
N GLU A 210 -13.64 -8.57 -17.72
CA GLU A 210 -13.64 -7.18 -18.16
C GLU A 210 -14.62 -6.96 -19.32
N VAL A 211 -15.40 -5.89 -19.24
CA VAL A 211 -16.31 -5.48 -20.30
C VAL A 211 -15.85 -4.14 -20.86
N PHE A 212 -15.16 -4.17 -22.00
CA PHE A 212 -14.67 -2.99 -22.67
C PHE A 212 -15.78 -2.27 -23.43
N ARG A 213 -15.73 -0.93 -23.39
CA ARG A 213 -16.63 -0.02 -24.12
C ARG A 213 -15.78 1.06 -24.79
N ALA A 214 -16.31 1.66 -25.86
CA ALA A 214 -15.71 2.86 -26.40
C ALA A 214 -15.72 3.97 -25.33
N LEU A 215 -14.63 4.72 -25.27
CA LEU A 215 -14.57 5.89 -24.38
C LEU A 215 -15.60 6.92 -24.86
N PRO A 216 -16.43 7.48 -23.97
CA PRO A 216 -17.40 8.53 -24.31
C PRO A 216 -16.73 9.79 -24.87
N ASP A 217 -17.50 10.64 -25.58
CA ASP A 217 -16.99 11.86 -26.22
C ASP A 217 -16.47 12.92 -25.23
N ASP A 218 -16.95 12.88 -23.97
CA ASP A 218 -16.46 13.71 -22.88
C ASP A 218 -15.19 13.15 -22.19
N ASN A 219 -14.67 12.01 -22.67
CA ASN A 219 -13.51 11.30 -22.14
C ASN A 219 -13.67 10.78 -20.71
N ILE A 220 -14.90 10.61 -20.24
CA ILE A 220 -15.21 10.14 -18.90
C ILE A 220 -16.00 8.83 -18.98
N LEU A 221 -15.49 7.79 -18.36
CA LEU A 221 -16.22 6.53 -18.17
C LEU A 221 -16.55 6.37 -16.69
N GLU A 222 -17.84 6.20 -16.39
CA GLU A 222 -18.32 5.98 -15.03
C GLU A 222 -18.92 4.59 -14.86
N ARG A 223 -18.73 4.02 -13.68
CA ARG A 223 -19.37 2.78 -13.28
C ARG A 223 -19.76 2.80 -11.81
N LEU A 224 -21.00 2.38 -11.54
CA LEU A 224 -21.52 2.18 -10.19
C LEU A 224 -21.17 0.76 -9.71
N PHE A 225 -20.73 0.68 -8.45
CA PHE A 225 -20.46 -0.55 -7.73
C PHE A 225 -21.22 -0.56 -6.40
N THR A 226 -21.43 -1.75 -5.87
CA THR A 226 -21.85 -1.93 -4.48
C THR A 226 -20.73 -2.66 -3.76
N SER A 227 -20.23 -2.07 -2.67
CA SER A 227 -19.15 -2.63 -1.87
C SER A 227 -19.54 -4.00 -1.30
N ASN A 228 -18.56 -4.90 -1.22
CA ASN A 228 -18.79 -6.28 -0.79
C ASN A 228 -19.15 -6.38 0.70
N THR A 229 -19.72 -7.53 1.08
CA THR A 229 -20.07 -7.88 2.46
C THR A 229 -19.14 -8.96 3.05
N LYS A 230 -18.01 -9.26 2.40
CA LYS A 230 -17.12 -10.39 2.74
C LYS A 230 -16.00 -10.03 3.72
N ASN A 231 -16.06 -8.89 4.39
CA ASN A 231 -14.99 -8.39 5.25
C ASN A 231 -13.62 -8.37 4.55
N ALA A 232 -13.61 -7.85 3.33
CA ALA A 232 -12.42 -7.72 2.49
C ALA A 232 -12.41 -6.36 1.82
N ASN A 233 -11.21 -5.81 1.59
CA ASN A 233 -11.03 -4.61 0.79
C ASN A 233 -11.20 -4.91 -0.71
N GLU A 234 -11.30 -3.87 -1.53
CA GLU A 234 -11.51 -3.98 -2.97
C GLU A 234 -10.42 -3.28 -3.75
N TYR A 235 -10.12 -3.81 -4.93
CA TYR A 235 -9.41 -3.11 -6.00
C TYR A 235 -10.37 -2.73 -7.10
N ILE A 236 -10.36 -1.45 -7.48
CA ILE A 236 -11.00 -0.99 -8.71
C ILE A 236 -9.94 -0.94 -9.78
N VAL A 237 -10.18 -1.69 -10.85
CA VAL A 237 -9.26 -1.82 -11.99
C VAL A 237 -9.88 -1.13 -13.18
N ALA A 238 -9.21 -0.10 -13.71
CA ALA A 238 -9.57 0.54 -14.96
C ALA A 238 -8.57 0.12 -16.04
N SER A 239 -9.03 -0.66 -17.02
CA SER A 239 -8.22 -1.12 -18.16
C SER A 239 -8.52 -0.28 -19.38
N ILE A 240 -7.49 0.06 -20.15
CA ILE A 240 -7.58 0.86 -21.37
C ILE A 240 -6.90 0.21 -22.56
N GLY A 241 -7.42 0.47 -23.74
CA GLY A 241 -6.80 0.10 -25.02
C GLY A 241 -6.91 1.24 -26.03
N LEU A 242 -5.79 1.53 -26.71
CA LEU A 242 -5.65 2.59 -27.68
C LEU A 242 -5.33 1.98 -29.06
N THR A 243 -6.14 2.30 -30.07
CA THR A 243 -5.92 1.79 -31.42
C THR A 243 -5.91 2.93 -32.43
N LYS A 244 -5.07 2.80 -33.44
CA LYS A 244 -5.10 3.64 -34.64
C LYS A 244 -5.71 2.88 -35.81
N THR A 245 -6.49 3.62 -36.59
CA THR A 245 -7.11 3.11 -37.82
C THR A 245 -6.25 3.52 -39.00
N ALA A 246 -5.89 2.57 -39.84
CA ALA A 246 -5.28 2.83 -41.14
C ALA A 246 -6.14 2.20 -42.26
N VAL A 247 -6.30 2.90 -43.37
CA VAL A 247 -6.94 2.37 -44.55
C VAL A 247 -5.83 1.95 -45.53
N CYS A 248 -5.68 0.65 -45.74
CA CYS A 248 -4.73 0.08 -46.67
C CYS A 248 -5.52 -0.73 -47.72
N ASP A 249 -5.40 -0.38 -49.00
CA ASP A 249 -5.99 -1.15 -50.13
C ASP A 249 -7.48 -1.54 -49.91
N LEU A 250 -8.34 -0.59 -49.53
CA LEU A 250 -9.77 -0.79 -49.24
C LEU A 250 -10.07 -1.64 -48.00
N ASN A 251 -9.07 -2.01 -47.23
CA ASN A 251 -9.24 -2.69 -45.94
C ASN A 251 -8.99 -1.71 -44.77
N LEU A 252 -9.85 -1.81 -43.76
CA LEU A 252 -9.65 -1.12 -42.48
C LEU A 252 -8.72 -1.96 -41.61
N GLN A 253 -7.56 -1.39 -41.26
CA GLN A 253 -6.60 -2.02 -40.40
C GLN A 253 -6.59 -1.31 -39.04
N LEU A 254 -6.81 -2.05 -37.94
CA LEU A 254 -6.70 -1.54 -36.58
C LEU A 254 -5.34 -1.99 -36.00
N SER A 255 -4.58 -1.01 -35.52
CA SER A 255 -3.29 -1.28 -34.86
C SER A 255 -3.37 -0.83 -33.40
N LEU A 256 -3.12 -1.76 -32.46
CA LEU A 256 -3.00 -1.43 -31.05
C LEU A 256 -1.73 -0.58 -30.87
N THR A 257 -1.85 0.61 -30.25
CA THR A 257 -0.72 1.53 -30.06
C THR A 257 -0.34 1.70 -28.61
N GLY A 258 -1.26 1.43 -27.70
CA GLY A 258 -1.02 1.47 -26.27
C GLY A 258 -2.16 0.76 -25.52
N PHE A 259 -1.85 0.25 -24.34
CA PHE A 259 -2.80 -0.41 -23.46
C PHE A 259 -2.25 -0.46 -22.04
N GLY A 260 -3.08 -0.85 -21.11
CA GLY A 260 -2.69 -1.06 -19.73
C GLY A 260 -3.85 -0.87 -18.77
N TYR A 261 -3.51 -0.79 -17.51
CA TYR A 261 -4.50 -0.61 -16.46
C TYR A 261 -3.97 0.27 -15.32
N THR A 262 -4.93 0.87 -14.63
CA THR A 262 -4.71 1.57 -13.35
C THR A 262 -5.59 0.93 -12.30
N ILE A 263 -5.01 0.64 -11.13
CA ILE A 263 -5.69 0.04 -10.00
C ILE A 263 -5.75 1.08 -8.88
N LYS A 264 -6.91 1.15 -8.21
CA LYS A 264 -7.06 1.87 -6.94
C LYS A 264 -7.67 0.97 -5.89
N ARG A 265 -7.17 1.12 -4.66
CA ARG A 265 -7.69 0.44 -3.48
C ARG A 265 -8.89 1.19 -2.93
N VAL A 266 -9.91 0.43 -2.50
CA VAL A 266 -11.04 0.89 -1.70
C VAL A 266 -11.10 0.06 -0.42
N ASN A 267 -10.94 0.72 0.73
CA ASN A 267 -11.05 0.06 2.02
C ASN A 267 -12.53 -0.06 2.41
N VAL A 268 -12.99 -1.30 2.64
CA VAL A 268 -14.38 -1.58 2.98
C VAL A 268 -14.52 -1.67 4.50
N ILE A 269 -15.27 -0.72 5.08
CA ILE A 269 -15.52 -0.66 6.52
C ILE A 269 -16.71 -1.54 6.84
N HIS A 270 -16.50 -2.55 7.67
CA HIS A 270 -17.58 -3.38 8.19
C HIS A 270 -18.03 -2.82 9.56
N PRO A 271 -19.34 -2.59 9.76
CA PRO A 271 -19.82 -2.20 11.08
C PRO A 271 -19.39 -3.26 12.08
N GLN A 272 -18.74 -2.84 13.16
CA GLN A 272 -18.48 -3.75 14.27
C GLN A 272 -19.84 -4.35 14.68
N GLN A 273 -19.94 -5.67 14.65
CA GLN A 273 -21.04 -6.34 15.34
C GLN A 273 -20.85 -5.99 16.81
N ASP A 274 -21.65 -5.05 17.31
CA ASP A 274 -21.77 -4.83 18.73
C ASP A 274 -22.08 -6.20 19.33
N GLY A 275 -21.12 -6.74 20.08
CA GLY A 275 -21.30 -7.98 20.82
C GLY A 275 -22.48 -7.78 21.76
N GLY A 276 -23.67 -8.11 21.28
CA GLY A 276 -24.88 -8.10 22.09
C GLY A 276 -24.61 -8.97 23.30
N ILE A 277 -24.41 -8.32 24.44
CA ILE A 277 -24.47 -8.97 25.72
C ILE A 277 -25.91 -9.49 25.76
N ASP A 278 -26.06 -10.78 25.48
CA ASP A 278 -27.32 -11.50 25.67
C ASP A 278 -27.68 -11.45 27.17
N ASP A 279 -28.41 -10.43 27.56
CA ASP A 279 -28.99 -10.28 28.88
C ASP A 279 -30.18 -11.27 29.01
N LYS A 280 -29.87 -12.58 28.87
CA LYS A 280 -30.77 -13.66 29.23
C LYS A 280 -30.43 -14.17 30.61
N ASN A 281 -30.76 -13.39 31.64
CA ASN A 281 -31.04 -13.87 32.98
C ASN A 281 -32.01 -12.90 33.67
N LYS A 282 -33.30 -13.12 33.43
CA LYS A 282 -34.35 -12.82 34.37
C LYS A 282 -35.36 -13.98 34.37
#